data_8b7a0352bb77b7dea4771f4a425a2126
#
_entry.id   8b7a0352bb77b7dea4771f4a425a2126
#
_cell.length_a   1.000
_cell.length_b   1.000
_cell.length_c   1.000
_cell.angle_alpha   90.00
_cell.angle_beta   90.00
_cell.angle_gamma   90.00
#
_symmetry.space_group_name_H-M   'P 1'
#
loop_
_entity.id
_entity.type
_entity.pdbx_description
1 polymer ?
#
loop_
_entity_poly.entity_id
_entity_poly.type
_entity_poly.pdbx_seq_one_letter_code
_entity_poly.pdbx_strand_id
1 'polypeptide(L)'
;MSYTAHMTDTAYRYDGSFPGFLCCIFESYAKKELPAAVLPPEEGQLSLFGSRDIPTDMARASRVAAGLARLGGEVRTWVYSGFLSCQSGKELILLRLARRCFEQGSGVLSMLGDEEVAAAFRLMRRVRSEAATYLELIRFEQRGSMLGAVIHPENQVLPLLRAHFCSRLPDEDFLIFDATHGTALLRQRGRVQYLAMTHYEKGLSPEEQDWQALWKRFFKALTIEERRNEKLQMSHVPKRYWQDLCEMQPDKVEEQQKILENPRQVPANVV
;
A
#
# COMPACT_ATOMS: atom_id res chain seq x y z
N MET A 1 -16.14 -28.03 19.29
CA MET A 1 -17.42 -27.28 19.42
C MET A 1 -17.44 -26.26 18.30
N SER A 2 -18.30 -26.48 17.30
CA SER A 2 -18.49 -25.52 16.19
C SER A 2 -19.18 -24.27 16.75
N TYR A 3 -18.48 -23.15 16.85
CA TYR A 3 -19.06 -21.87 17.25
C TYR A 3 -19.80 -21.29 16.06
N THR A 4 -21.07 -21.61 15.93
CA THR A 4 -21.97 -20.95 14.96
C THR A 4 -22.15 -19.49 15.40
N ALA A 5 -21.45 -18.57 14.76
CA ALA A 5 -21.64 -17.14 14.99
C ALA A 5 -22.96 -16.71 14.33
N HIS A 6 -23.81 -15.98 15.07
CA HIS A 6 -25.01 -15.39 14.49
C HIS A 6 -24.67 -14.15 13.70
N MET A 7 -25.16 -14.04 12.48
CA MET A 7 -25.12 -12.76 11.75
C MET A 7 -25.98 -11.74 12.47
N THR A 8 -25.42 -10.55 12.67
CA THR A 8 -26.12 -9.44 13.32
C THR A 8 -26.23 -8.26 12.37
N ASP A 9 -27.26 -7.43 12.58
CA ASP A 9 -27.41 -6.16 11.86
C ASP A 9 -26.58 -5.03 12.53
N THR A 10 -25.41 -5.39 13.11
CA THR A 10 -24.55 -4.45 13.81
C THR A 10 -23.27 -4.24 13.01
N ALA A 11 -22.93 -2.99 12.70
CA ALA A 11 -21.65 -2.61 12.16
C ALA A 11 -20.66 -2.31 13.29
N TYR A 12 -19.42 -2.81 13.16
CA TYR A 12 -18.31 -2.45 14.06
C TYR A 12 -17.60 -1.22 13.50
N ARG A 13 -17.40 -0.22 14.35
CA ARG A 13 -16.60 0.98 14.04
C ARG A 13 -15.31 0.93 14.84
N TYR A 14 -14.18 1.18 14.20
CA TYR A 14 -12.87 1.15 14.84
C TYR A 14 -12.01 2.34 14.36
N ASP A 15 -10.82 2.52 14.91
CA ASP A 15 -9.95 3.68 14.66
C ASP A 15 -9.15 3.62 13.34
N GLY A 16 -9.41 2.65 12.46
CA GLY A 16 -8.67 2.48 11.19
C GLY A 16 -7.29 1.80 11.34
N SER A 17 -6.82 1.58 12.56
CA SER A 17 -5.53 0.93 12.80
C SER A 17 -5.62 -0.60 12.70
N PHE A 18 -4.50 -1.25 12.34
CA PHE A 18 -4.45 -2.72 12.35
C PHE A 18 -4.71 -3.32 13.74
N PRO A 19 -4.18 -2.78 14.86
CA PRO A 19 -4.57 -3.22 16.20
C PRO A 19 -6.08 -3.08 16.47
N GLY A 20 -6.71 -1.98 16.05
CA GLY A 20 -8.15 -1.78 16.17
C GLY A 20 -8.95 -2.83 15.39
N PHE A 21 -8.53 -3.13 14.15
CA PHE A 21 -9.12 -4.22 13.37
C PHE A 21 -8.98 -5.59 14.06
N LEU A 22 -7.84 -5.89 14.67
CA LEU A 22 -7.68 -7.11 15.47
C LEU A 22 -8.62 -7.14 16.68
N CYS A 23 -8.92 -5.99 17.28
CA CYS A 23 -9.94 -5.88 18.33
C CYS A 23 -11.35 -6.19 17.82
N CYS A 24 -11.68 -5.85 16.56
CA CYS A 24 -12.94 -6.27 15.94
C CYS A 24 -13.03 -7.80 15.81
N ILE A 25 -11.93 -8.45 15.43
CA ILE A 25 -11.87 -9.93 15.41
C ILE A 25 -12.11 -10.48 16.83
N PHE A 26 -11.42 -9.92 17.84
CA PHE A 26 -11.59 -10.33 19.23
C PHE A 26 -13.05 -10.19 19.70
N GLU A 27 -13.66 -9.03 19.45
CA GLU A 27 -15.04 -8.74 19.87
C GLU A 27 -16.05 -9.69 19.21
N SER A 28 -15.83 -10.04 17.93
CA SER A 28 -16.69 -11.01 17.21
C SER A 28 -16.73 -12.39 17.88
N TYR A 29 -15.64 -12.79 18.54
CA TYR A 29 -15.60 -14.02 19.33
C TYR A 29 -16.21 -13.82 20.72
N ALA A 30 -15.91 -12.70 21.38
CA ALA A 30 -16.41 -12.41 22.72
C ALA A 30 -17.95 -12.33 22.73
N LYS A 31 -18.54 -11.78 21.66
CA LYS A 31 -20.00 -11.67 21.48
C LYS A 31 -20.63 -12.85 20.76
N LYS A 32 -19.81 -13.76 20.20
CA LYS A 32 -20.28 -14.89 19.39
C LYS A 32 -21.12 -14.47 18.17
N GLU A 33 -20.76 -13.33 17.57
CA GLU A 33 -21.50 -12.74 16.47
C GLU A 33 -20.60 -12.48 15.26
N LEU A 34 -21.24 -12.33 14.10
CA LEU A 34 -20.59 -11.85 12.86
C LEU A 34 -21.22 -10.49 12.52
N PRO A 35 -20.45 -9.38 12.53
CA PRO A 35 -20.99 -8.07 12.22
C PRO A 35 -21.43 -8.00 10.75
N ALA A 36 -22.41 -7.13 10.46
CA ALA A 36 -22.84 -6.83 9.09
C ALA A 36 -21.75 -6.09 8.30
N ALA A 37 -20.97 -5.24 8.98
CA ALA A 37 -19.86 -4.50 8.41
C ALA A 37 -18.80 -4.21 9.48
N VAL A 38 -17.57 -3.92 9.04
CA VAL A 38 -16.47 -3.40 9.88
C VAL A 38 -15.96 -2.16 9.18
N LEU A 39 -16.14 -1.00 9.79
CA LEU A 39 -16.01 0.31 9.16
C LEU A 39 -14.86 1.10 9.80
N PRO A 40 -13.85 1.52 9.02
CA PRO A 40 -12.86 2.51 9.45
C PRO A 40 -13.50 3.91 9.54
N PRO A 41 -12.83 4.91 10.15
CA PRO A 41 -13.40 6.25 10.38
C PRO A 41 -13.88 6.94 9.08
N GLU A 42 -13.21 6.71 7.97
CA GLU A 42 -13.47 7.35 6.67
C GLU A 42 -14.76 6.81 6.01
N GLU A 43 -15.14 5.56 6.29
CA GLU A 43 -16.34 4.92 5.76
C GLU A 43 -17.58 5.09 6.67
N GLY A 44 -17.49 5.91 7.72
CA GLY A 44 -18.53 6.10 8.74
C GLY A 44 -19.81 6.79 8.28
N GLN A 45 -20.03 6.96 6.98
CA GLN A 45 -21.27 7.52 6.45
C GLN A 45 -22.38 6.47 6.34
N LEU A 46 -23.43 6.66 7.20
CA LEU A 46 -24.76 6.08 7.06
C LEU A 46 -24.81 4.55 6.95
N SER A 47 -24.41 3.87 8.01
CA SER A 47 -24.84 2.49 8.18
C SER A 47 -26.36 2.49 8.50
N LEU A 48 -27.16 1.82 7.65
CA LEU A 48 -28.55 1.46 7.94
C LEU A 48 -28.63 0.48 9.13
N PHE A 49 -27.49 -0.01 9.58
CA PHE A 49 -27.33 -0.95 10.69
C PHE A 49 -27.03 -0.21 12.01
N GLY A 50 -27.42 -0.79 13.12
CA GLY A 50 -26.91 -0.36 14.43
C GLY A 50 -25.38 -0.40 14.44
N SER A 51 -24.72 0.57 15.06
CA SER A 51 -23.26 0.61 15.14
C SER A 51 -22.76 0.38 16.56
N ARG A 52 -21.61 -0.31 16.66
CA ARG A 52 -20.87 -0.49 17.92
C ARG A 52 -19.44 0.00 17.72
N ASP A 53 -19.02 0.93 18.57
CA ASP A 53 -17.63 1.38 18.59
C ASP A 53 -16.75 0.36 19.30
N ILE A 54 -15.67 -0.05 18.64
CA ILE A 54 -14.69 -1.02 19.13
C ILE A 54 -13.41 -0.26 19.50
N PRO A 55 -13.16 -0.03 20.79
CA PRO A 55 -11.95 0.65 21.22
C PRO A 55 -10.72 -0.23 20.99
N THR A 56 -9.62 0.39 20.58
CA THR A 56 -8.33 -0.28 20.41
C THR A 56 -7.73 -0.61 21.77
N ASP A 57 -7.56 -1.90 22.01
CA ASP A 57 -6.93 -2.47 23.20
C ASP A 57 -5.73 -3.32 22.77
N MET A 58 -4.53 -2.88 23.11
CA MET A 58 -3.28 -3.53 22.69
C MET A 58 -3.13 -4.95 23.26
N ALA A 59 -3.69 -5.26 24.43
CA ALA A 59 -3.66 -6.60 24.99
C ALA A 59 -4.53 -7.56 24.17
N ARG A 60 -5.74 -7.12 23.81
CA ARG A 60 -6.65 -7.89 22.92
C ARG A 60 -6.07 -8.06 21.54
N ALA A 61 -5.56 -6.98 20.94
CA ALA A 61 -4.92 -7.02 19.63
C ALA A 61 -3.73 -7.98 19.60
N SER A 62 -2.84 -7.91 20.59
CA SER A 62 -1.66 -8.80 20.71
C SER A 62 -2.08 -10.26 20.86
N ARG A 63 -3.16 -10.54 21.58
CA ARG A 63 -3.70 -11.91 21.75
C ARG A 63 -4.17 -12.49 20.41
N VAL A 64 -4.89 -11.69 19.60
CA VAL A 64 -5.34 -12.11 18.25
C VAL A 64 -4.13 -12.27 17.32
N ALA A 65 -3.19 -11.32 17.33
CA ALA A 65 -1.96 -11.40 16.52
C ALA A 65 -1.14 -12.66 16.83
N ALA A 66 -0.97 -13.00 18.12
CA ALA A 66 -0.31 -14.23 18.55
C ALA A 66 -1.09 -15.48 18.11
N GLY A 67 -2.42 -15.42 18.12
CA GLY A 67 -3.27 -16.49 17.60
C GLY A 67 -3.05 -16.73 16.11
N LEU A 68 -3.09 -15.68 15.30
CA LEU A 68 -2.81 -15.74 13.85
C LEU A 68 -1.40 -16.28 13.56
N ALA A 69 -0.40 -15.85 14.34
CA ALA A 69 0.98 -16.32 14.19
C ALA A 69 1.12 -17.81 14.47
N ARG A 70 0.38 -18.36 15.44
CA ARG A 70 0.37 -19.82 15.75
C ARG A 70 -0.27 -20.66 14.64
N LEU A 71 -1.21 -20.10 13.87
CA LEU A 71 -1.79 -20.77 12.70
C LEU A 71 -0.82 -20.84 11.52
N GLY A 72 0.25 -20.05 11.54
CA GLY A 72 1.29 -20.02 10.52
C GLY A 72 1.54 -18.63 9.96
N GLY A 73 2.76 -18.42 9.47
CA GLY A 73 3.18 -17.14 8.89
C GLY A 73 2.35 -16.71 7.69
N GLU A 74 1.81 -17.67 6.93
CA GLU A 74 0.99 -17.42 5.76
C GLU A 74 -0.37 -16.78 6.13
N VAL A 75 -1.06 -17.32 7.15
CA VAL A 75 -2.33 -16.73 7.63
C VAL A 75 -2.13 -15.28 8.06
N ARG A 76 -1.07 -15.03 8.85
CA ARG A 76 -0.72 -13.67 9.26
C ARG A 76 -0.44 -12.78 8.05
N THR A 77 0.28 -13.29 7.05
CA THR A 77 0.62 -12.55 5.83
C THR A 77 -0.63 -12.17 5.05
N TRP A 78 -1.59 -13.09 4.87
CA TRP A 78 -2.82 -12.82 4.15
C TRP A 78 -3.65 -11.75 4.87
N VAL A 79 -3.84 -11.88 6.18
CA VAL A 79 -4.63 -10.93 6.98
C VAL A 79 -3.97 -9.56 6.99
N TYR A 80 -2.67 -9.47 7.25
CA TYR A 80 -1.97 -8.19 7.31
C TYR A 80 -1.86 -7.51 5.95
N SER A 81 -1.43 -8.24 4.92
CA SER A 81 -1.33 -7.66 3.57
C SER A 81 -2.70 -7.28 3.02
N GLY A 82 -3.73 -8.11 3.26
CA GLY A 82 -5.10 -7.78 2.87
C GLY A 82 -5.63 -6.52 3.56
N PHE A 83 -5.27 -6.30 4.83
CA PHE A 83 -5.64 -5.09 5.57
C PHE A 83 -5.05 -3.81 4.95
N LEU A 84 -3.88 -3.89 4.34
CA LEU A 84 -3.26 -2.76 3.64
C LEU A 84 -3.93 -2.41 2.30
N SER A 85 -4.93 -3.16 1.86
CA SER A 85 -5.67 -2.89 0.62
C SER A 85 -6.49 -1.59 0.72
N CYS A 86 -6.65 -0.90 -0.41
CA CYS A 86 -7.56 0.24 -0.54
C CYS A 86 -9.03 -0.17 -0.77
N GLN A 87 -9.30 -1.47 -0.93
CA GLN A 87 -10.65 -1.95 -1.26
C GLN A 87 -11.59 -1.78 -0.06
N SER A 88 -12.75 -1.15 -0.29
CA SER A 88 -13.82 -1.05 0.71
C SER A 88 -14.37 -2.43 1.08
N GLY A 89 -14.74 -2.60 2.36
CA GLY A 89 -15.27 -3.86 2.90
C GLY A 89 -14.21 -4.96 3.11
N LYS A 90 -12.94 -4.68 2.91
CA LYS A 90 -11.83 -5.62 3.15
C LYS A 90 -11.82 -6.19 4.56
N GLU A 91 -12.19 -5.39 5.54
CA GLU A 91 -12.18 -5.75 6.95
C GLU A 91 -13.11 -6.93 7.23
N LEU A 92 -14.34 -6.91 6.67
CA LEU A 92 -15.29 -8.00 6.85
C LEU A 92 -14.80 -9.29 6.19
N ILE A 93 -14.22 -9.19 4.98
CA ILE A 93 -13.61 -10.35 4.28
C ILE A 93 -12.51 -10.96 5.13
N LEU A 94 -11.61 -10.12 5.68
CA LEU A 94 -10.48 -10.58 6.48
C LEU A 94 -10.91 -11.10 7.86
N LEU A 95 -11.94 -10.51 8.48
CA LEU A 95 -12.50 -10.99 9.73
C LEU A 95 -13.08 -12.40 9.54
N ARG A 96 -13.86 -12.63 8.48
CA ARG A 96 -14.40 -13.95 8.13
C ARG A 96 -13.31 -14.97 7.88
N LEU A 97 -12.30 -14.60 7.06
CA LEU A 97 -11.13 -15.48 6.83
C LEU A 97 -10.42 -15.83 8.14
N ALA A 98 -10.12 -14.84 8.99
CA ALA A 98 -9.44 -15.09 10.25
C ALA A 98 -10.22 -16.03 11.16
N ARG A 99 -11.54 -15.86 11.24
CA ARG A 99 -12.41 -16.77 12.01
C ARG A 99 -12.35 -18.21 11.47
N ARG A 100 -12.48 -18.38 10.15
CA ARG A 100 -12.39 -19.70 9.52
C ARG A 100 -11.03 -20.36 9.77
N CYS A 101 -9.93 -19.57 9.70
CA CYS A 101 -8.61 -20.10 10.02
C CYS A 101 -8.48 -20.51 11.49
N PHE A 102 -9.08 -19.78 12.43
CA PHE A 102 -9.10 -20.16 13.84
C PHE A 102 -9.93 -21.44 14.09
N GLU A 103 -10.99 -21.67 13.34
CA GLU A 103 -11.88 -22.83 13.50
C GLU A 103 -11.38 -24.09 12.79
N GLN A 104 -10.78 -23.93 11.59
CA GLN A 104 -10.44 -25.05 10.68
C GLN A 104 -8.94 -25.19 10.43
N GLY A 105 -8.12 -24.26 10.97
CA GLY A 105 -6.68 -24.25 10.74
C GLY A 105 -6.27 -23.53 9.45
N SER A 106 -4.96 -23.49 9.21
CA SER A 106 -4.37 -22.82 8.04
C SER A 106 -4.69 -23.48 6.68
N GLY A 107 -5.14 -24.74 6.67
CA GLY A 107 -5.55 -25.44 5.46
C GLY A 107 -6.68 -24.74 4.68
N VAL A 108 -7.45 -23.86 5.33
CA VAL A 108 -8.46 -23.00 4.68
C VAL A 108 -7.86 -22.18 3.53
N LEU A 109 -6.61 -21.74 3.64
CA LEU A 109 -5.98 -20.90 2.61
C LEU A 109 -5.80 -21.61 1.26
N SER A 110 -5.78 -22.94 1.25
CA SER A 110 -5.71 -23.72 0.01
C SER A 110 -7.05 -23.87 -0.72
N MET A 111 -8.16 -23.48 -0.08
CA MET A 111 -9.52 -23.59 -0.64
C MET A 111 -9.85 -22.42 -1.58
N LEU A 112 -9.03 -22.19 -2.61
CA LEU A 112 -9.19 -21.05 -3.53
C LEU A 112 -10.48 -21.11 -4.38
N GLY A 113 -11.17 -22.25 -4.44
CA GLY A 113 -12.49 -22.38 -5.03
C GLY A 113 -13.62 -21.79 -4.18
N ASP A 114 -13.37 -21.52 -2.90
CA ASP A 114 -14.31 -20.85 -2.00
C ASP A 114 -14.26 -19.34 -2.21
N GLU A 115 -15.41 -18.70 -2.38
CA GLU A 115 -15.51 -17.29 -2.74
C GLU A 115 -14.90 -16.35 -1.69
N GLU A 116 -15.09 -16.64 -0.38
CA GLU A 116 -14.54 -15.83 0.70
C GLU A 116 -13.01 -15.92 0.76
N VAL A 117 -12.47 -17.15 0.61
CA VAL A 117 -11.02 -17.39 0.58
C VAL A 117 -10.40 -16.72 -0.66
N ALA A 118 -11.05 -16.91 -1.83
CA ALA A 118 -10.60 -16.27 -3.07
C ALA A 118 -10.63 -14.72 -2.99
N ALA A 119 -11.64 -14.15 -2.33
CA ALA A 119 -11.70 -12.69 -2.11
C ALA A 119 -10.52 -12.21 -1.25
N ALA A 120 -10.23 -12.86 -0.14
CA ALA A 120 -9.10 -12.53 0.72
C ALA A 120 -7.75 -12.73 0.00
N PHE A 121 -7.62 -13.79 -0.81
CA PHE A 121 -6.44 -14.01 -1.64
C PHE A 121 -6.21 -12.87 -2.63
N ARG A 122 -7.27 -12.40 -3.32
CA ARG A 122 -7.18 -11.26 -4.25
C ARG A 122 -6.71 -9.99 -3.55
N LEU A 123 -7.24 -9.68 -2.34
CA LEU A 123 -6.78 -8.54 -1.54
C LEU A 123 -5.28 -8.62 -1.27
N MET A 124 -4.84 -9.71 -0.66
CA MET A 124 -3.44 -9.94 -0.31
C MET A 124 -2.52 -9.87 -1.55
N ARG A 125 -2.89 -10.57 -2.63
CA ARG A 125 -2.10 -10.64 -3.86
C ARG A 125 -1.94 -9.26 -4.50
N ARG A 126 -3.02 -8.46 -4.58
CA ARG A 126 -2.99 -7.11 -5.17
C ARG A 126 -2.00 -6.21 -4.44
N VAL A 127 -2.08 -6.16 -3.11
CA VAL A 127 -1.16 -5.34 -2.29
C VAL A 127 0.29 -5.80 -2.44
N ARG A 128 0.53 -7.11 -2.36
CA ARG A 128 1.90 -7.64 -2.45
C ARG A 128 2.50 -7.50 -3.85
N SER A 129 1.69 -7.66 -4.89
CA SER A 129 2.14 -7.43 -6.27
C SER A 129 2.51 -5.97 -6.50
N GLU A 130 1.70 -5.02 -5.98
CA GLU A 130 2.03 -3.60 -6.06
C GLU A 130 3.29 -3.25 -5.27
N ALA A 131 3.43 -3.77 -4.04
CA ALA A 131 4.64 -3.58 -3.25
C ALA A 131 5.88 -4.14 -3.97
N ALA A 132 5.79 -5.33 -4.59
CA ALA A 132 6.88 -5.92 -5.37
C ALA A 132 7.29 -5.02 -6.54
N THR A 133 6.31 -4.44 -7.25
CA THR A 133 6.58 -3.47 -8.32
C THR A 133 7.35 -2.25 -7.80
N TYR A 134 6.95 -1.69 -6.65
CA TYR A 134 7.68 -0.54 -6.07
C TYR A 134 9.09 -0.90 -5.59
N LEU A 135 9.36 -2.14 -5.16
CA LEU A 135 10.72 -2.56 -4.83
C LEU A 135 11.68 -2.47 -6.02
N GLU A 136 11.17 -2.60 -7.23
CA GLU A 136 11.94 -2.53 -8.48
C GLU A 136 12.00 -1.11 -9.05
N LEU A 137 10.91 -0.35 -8.90
CA LEU A 137 10.73 0.92 -9.61
C LEU A 137 11.12 2.17 -8.81
N ILE A 138 11.18 2.14 -7.47
CA ILE A 138 11.50 3.34 -6.68
C ILE A 138 12.85 3.92 -7.13
N ARG A 139 12.83 5.22 -7.42
CA ARG A 139 14.02 6.04 -7.71
C ARG A 139 14.22 7.01 -6.58
N PHE A 140 15.39 6.97 -5.96
CA PHE A 140 15.79 7.93 -4.94
C PHE A 140 16.50 9.11 -5.59
N GLU A 141 16.21 10.30 -5.08
CA GLU A 141 16.83 11.56 -5.42
C GLU A 141 17.68 12.02 -4.24
N GLN A 142 18.88 12.55 -4.51
CA GLN A 142 19.73 13.14 -3.48
C GLN A 142 19.15 14.47 -3.01
N ARG A 143 18.93 14.60 -1.70
CA ARG A 143 18.44 15.83 -1.06
C ARG A 143 19.31 16.20 0.14
N GLY A 144 20.32 17.02 -0.14
CA GLY A 144 21.34 17.30 0.86
C GLY A 144 22.02 16.00 1.33
N SER A 145 21.91 15.68 2.61
CA SER A 145 22.48 14.47 3.20
C SER A 145 21.52 13.26 3.24
N MET A 146 20.36 13.34 2.60
CA MET A 146 19.33 12.30 2.67
C MET A 146 18.84 11.92 1.26
N LEU A 147 18.44 10.67 1.10
CA LEU A 147 17.78 10.17 -0.10
C LEU A 147 16.26 10.34 0.03
N GLY A 148 15.61 10.85 -1.00
CA GLY A 148 14.17 11.02 -1.02
C GLY A 148 13.53 10.31 -2.21
N ALA A 149 12.34 9.74 -2.02
CA ALA A 149 11.53 9.18 -3.09
C ALA A 149 10.06 9.50 -2.88
N VAL A 150 9.32 9.70 -3.97
CA VAL A 150 7.87 9.86 -3.97
C VAL A 150 7.25 8.70 -4.70
N ILE A 151 6.18 8.15 -4.15
CA ILE A 151 5.38 7.09 -4.76
C ILE A 151 3.90 7.42 -4.70
N HIS A 152 3.12 6.87 -5.64
CA HIS A 152 1.67 7.05 -5.73
C HIS A 152 0.97 5.68 -5.80
N PRO A 153 1.04 4.87 -4.74
CA PRO A 153 0.42 3.54 -4.73
C PRO A 153 -1.10 3.63 -4.56
N GLU A 154 -1.82 2.62 -5.06
CA GLU A 154 -3.24 2.43 -4.74
C GLU A 154 -3.42 1.90 -3.30
N ASN A 155 -2.53 1.01 -2.87
CA ASN A 155 -2.61 0.35 -1.56
C ASN A 155 -1.54 0.90 -0.60
N GLN A 156 -1.71 0.71 0.70
CA GLN A 156 -0.75 1.15 1.73
C GLN A 156 0.51 0.26 1.73
N VAL A 157 1.38 0.44 0.74
CA VAL A 157 2.54 -0.46 0.53
C VAL A 157 3.76 -0.16 1.40
N LEU A 158 3.90 1.03 1.99
CA LEU A 158 5.08 1.44 2.78
C LEU A 158 5.52 0.42 3.84
N PRO A 159 4.59 -0.23 4.59
CA PRO A 159 5.00 -1.25 5.57
C PRO A 159 5.70 -2.45 4.96
N LEU A 160 5.38 -2.81 3.70
CA LEU A 160 5.99 -3.93 2.98
C LEU A 160 7.34 -3.56 2.36
N LEU A 161 7.56 -2.28 2.06
CA LEU A 161 8.82 -1.76 1.49
C LEU A 161 9.92 -1.60 2.55
N ARG A 162 9.53 -1.37 3.81
CA ARG A 162 10.43 -1.02 4.92
C ARG A 162 11.63 -1.97 5.04
N ALA A 163 11.38 -3.26 5.12
CA ALA A 163 12.45 -4.24 5.40
C ALA A 163 13.49 -4.24 4.27
N HIS A 164 13.04 -4.17 3.03
CA HIS A 164 13.90 -4.17 1.85
C HIS A 164 14.82 -2.94 1.83
N PHE A 165 14.25 -1.72 1.92
CA PHE A 165 15.05 -0.51 1.81
C PHE A 165 15.94 -0.26 3.03
N CYS A 166 15.52 -0.65 4.23
CA CYS A 166 16.39 -0.61 5.40
C CYS A 166 17.59 -1.57 5.27
N SER A 167 17.42 -2.71 4.60
CA SER A 167 18.52 -3.65 4.33
C SER A 167 19.40 -3.22 3.18
N ARG A 168 18.82 -2.64 2.11
CA ARG A 168 19.52 -2.21 0.90
C ARG A 168 20.36 -0.96 1.15
N LEU A 169 19.90 -0.07 2.01
CA LEU A 169 20.50 1.23 2.32
C LEU A 169 20.83 1.30 3.83
N PRO A 170 21.76 0.46 4.34
CA PRO A 170 21.97 0.30 5.77
C PRO A 170 22.59 1.55 6.43
N ASP A 171 23.35 2.33 5.68
CA ASP A 171 24.11 3.49 6.18
C ASP A 171 23.49 4.82 5.77
N GLU A 172 22.47 4.80 4.88
CA GLU A 172 21.86 5.99 4.34
C GLU A 172 20.61 6.43 5.15
N ASP A 173 20.47 7.72 5.32
CA ASP A 173 19.22 8.32 5.74
C ASP A 173 18.32 8.46 4.52
N PHE A 174 17.06 8.00 4.61
CA PHE A 174 16.13 8.09 3.49
C PHE A 174 14.69 8.34 3.92
N LEU A 175 13.92 8.91 2.99
CA LEU A 175 12.50 9.13 3.10
C LEU A 175 11.80 8.60 1.85
N ILE A 176 10.74 7.79 2.04
CA ILE A 176 9.82 7.38 0.96
C ILE A 176 8.46 7.97 1.30
N PHE A 177 7.99 8.91 0.49
CA PHE A 177 6.71 9.58 0.65
C PHE A 177 5.64 8.92 -0.22
N ASP A 178 4.60 8.41 0.40
CA ASP A 178 3.37 7.94 -0.24
C ASP A 178 2.42 9.14 -0.37
N ALA A 179 2.38 9.71 -1.55
CA ALA A 179 1.59 10.91 -1.83
C ALA A 179 0.08 10.61 -1.90
N THR A 180 -0.32 9.36 -2.13
CA THR A 180 -1.72 8.94 -2.15
C THR A 180 -2.32 8.93 -0.74
N HIS A 181 -1.56 8.42 0.24
CA HIS A 181 -2.05 8.24 1.61
C HIS A 181 -1.52 9.30 2.58
N GLY A 182 -0.71 10.26 2.12
CA GLY A 182 -0.16 11.32 2.97
C GLY A 182 0.73 10.80 4.09
N THR A 183 1.49 9.73 3.84
CA THR A 183 2.33 9.07 4.83
C THR A 183 3.75 8.91 4.30
N ALA A 184 4.76 9.09 5.15
CA ALA A 184 6.15 8.87 4.79
C ALA A 184 6.80 7.81 5.68
N LEU A 185 7.63 6.96 5.08
CA LEU A 185 8.58 6.10 5.76
C LEU A 185 9.91 6.85 5.84
N LEU A 186 10.28 7.27 7.04
CA LEU A 186 11.56 7.94 7.32
C LEU A 186 12.51 6.99 8.03
N ARG A 187 13.72 6.84 7.48
CA ARG A 187 14.86 6.27 8.20
C ARG A 187 15.88 7.37 8.40
N GLN A 188 16.20 7.66 9.66
CA GLN A 188 17.17 8.67 10.04
C GLN A 188 18.02 8.18 11.21
N ARG A 189 19.35 8.23 11.05
CA ARG A 189 20.31 7.77 12.05
C ARG A 189 20.00 6.37 12.58
N GLY A 190 19.64 5.45 11.66
CA GLY A 190 19.28 4.08 11.97
C GLY A 190 17.89 3.87 12.59
N ARG A 191 17.16 4.94 12.92
CA ARG A 191 15.78 4.86 13.44
C ARG A 191 14.79 4.92 12.28
N VAL A 192 13.74 4.11 12.38
CA VAL A 192 12.70 4.03 11.35
C VAL A 192 11.36 4.41 11.95
N GLN A 193 10.66 5.34 11.30
CA GLN A 193 9.35 5.82 11.74
C GLN A 193 8.44 6.11 10.54
N TYR A 194 7.13 6.11 10.80
CA TYR A 194 6.12 6.58 9.86
C TYR A 194 5.63 7.94 10.31
N LEU A 195 5.49 8.88 9.36
CA LEU A 195 5.07 10.25 9.61
C LEU A 195 3.89 10.59 8.72
N ALA A 196 2.90 11.31 9.25
CA ALA A 196 1.91 11.99 8.41
C ALA A 196 2.61 13.13 7.68
N MET A 197 2.41 13.24 6.37
CA MET A 197 3.05 14.25 5.53
C MET A 197 2.10 14.64 4.41
N THR A 198 1.89 15.93 4.23
CA THR A 198 0.92 16.45 3.24
C THR A 198 1.59 16.91 1.95
N HIS A 199 2.88 17.21 1.99
CA HIS A 199 3.59 17.77 0.86
C HIS A 199 5.06 17.31 0.88
N TYR A 200 5.60 17.06 -0.31
CA TYR A 200 7.01 16.77 -0.54
C TYR A 200 7.57 17.81 -1.53
N GLU A 201 8.52 18.59 -1.08
CA GLU A 201 9.13 19.61 -1.93
C GLU A 201 9.96 18.96 -3.05
N LYS A 202 9.62 19.26 -4.29
CA LYS A 202 10.33 18.76 -5.48
C LYS A 202 11.49 19.70 -5.91
N GLY A 203 12.28 20.20 -4.99
CA GLY A 203 13.47 20.99 -5.33
C GLY A 203 14.67 20.10 -5.58
N LEU A 204 15.06 19.86 -6.84
CA LEU A 204 16.27 19.10 -7.17
C LEU A 204 17.49 20.01 -7.11
N SER A 205 18.60 19.54 -6.53
CA SER A 205 19.88 20.23 -6.63
C SER A 205 20.37 20.22 -8.10
N PRO A 206 21.25 21.15 -8.51
CA PRO A 206 21.84 21.10 -9.83
C PRO A 206 22.52 19.76 -10.13
N GLU A 207 23.25 19.22 -9.17
CA GLU A 207 23.94 17.93 -9.30
C GLU A 207 22.97 16.78 -9.53
N GLU A 208 21.83 16.76 -8.81
CA GLU A 208 20.79 15.73 -9.02
C GLU A 208 20.13 15.87 -10.40
N GLN A 209 19.93 17.12 -10.89
CA GLN A 209 19.42 17.33 -12.25
C GLN A 209 20.39 16.76 -13.31
N ASP A 210 21.70 16.93 -13.12
CA ASP A 210 22.73 16.38 -14.01
C ASP A 210 22.72 14.84 -13.99
N TRP A 211 22.58 14.25 -12.80
CA TRP A 211 22.45 12.78 -12.67
C TRP A 211 21.20 12.23 -13.37
N GLN A 212 20.05 12.88 -13.21
CA GLN A 212 18.82 12.49 -13.90
C GLN A 212 18.94 12.65 -15.42
N ALA A 213 19.58 13.72 -15.90
CA ALA A 213 19.85 13.91 -17.32
C ALA A 213 20.78 12.81 -17.87
N LEU A 214 21.84 12.45 -17.12
CA LEU A 214 22.74 11.36 -17.49
C LEU A 214 21.99 10.01 -17.54
N TRP A 215 21.15 9.73 -16.54
CA TRP A 215 20.33 8.52 -16.51
C TRP A 215 19.39 8.42 -17.71
N LYS A 216 18.70 9.49 -18.07
CA LYS A 216 17.84 9.54 -19.26
C LYS A 216 18.61 9.26 -20.55
N ARG A 217 19.80 9.87 -20.71
CA ARG A 217 20.68 9.61 -21.87
C ARG A 217 21.10 8.15 -21.94
N PHE A 218 21.50 7.57 -20.80
CA PHE A 218 21.88 6.16 -20.72
C PHE A 218 20.69 5.25 -21.07
N PHE A 219 19.51 5.50 -20.53
CA PHE A 219 18.29 4.74 -20.83
C PHE A 219 17.96 4.80 -22.32
N LYS A 220 18.06 5.98 -22.94
CA LYS A 220 17.84 6.16 -24.37
C LYS A 220 18.91 5.45 -25.22
N ALA A 221 20.18 5.50 -24.81
CA ALA A 221 21.30 4.86 -25.53
C ALA A 221 21.23 3.32 -25.49
N LEU A 222 20.65 2.73 -24.43
CA LEU A 222 20.44 1.28 -24.34
C LEU A 222 19.21 0.79 -25.11
N THR A 223 18.33 1.69 -25.53
CA THR A 223 17.11 1.34 -26.25
C THR A 223 17.46 0.95 -27.69
N ILE A 224 17.18 -0.29 -28.06
CA ILE A 224 17.28 -0.77 -29.43
C ILE A 224 15.95 -0.48 -30.10
N GLU A 225 15.88 0.53 -30.97
CA GLU A 225 14.63 1.03 -31.56
C GLU A 225 13.84 -0.07 -32.30
N GLU A 226 14.54 -1.01 -33.00
CA GLU A 226 13.90 -2.12 -33.71
C GLU A 226 13.23 -3.14 -32.76
N ARG A 227 13.59 -3.12 -31.48
CA ARG A 227 13.02 -3.98 -30.42
C ARG A 227 12.02 -3.25 -29.53
N ARG A 228 11.80 -1.97 -29.77
CA ARG A 228 10.88 -1.16 -28.97
C ARG A 228 9.44 -1.70 -29.10
N ASN A 229 8.88 -2.11 -27.97
CA ASN A 229 7.52 -2.61 -27.87
C ASN A 229 6.80 -1.92 -26.71
N GLU A 230 6.09 -0.85 -27.02
CA GLU A 230 5.38 -0.05 -26.00
C GLU A 230 4.31 -0.85 -25.25
N LYS A 231 3.64 -1.80 -25.94
CA LYS A 231 2.63 -2.66 -25.28
C LYS A 231 3.28 -3.57 -24.23
N LEU A 232 4.43 -4.15 -24.57
CA LEU A 232 5.19 -4.98 -23.64
C LEU A 232 5.75 -4.14 -22.49
N GLN A 233 6.29 -2.95 -22.77
CA GLN A 233 6.75 -2.02 -21.75
C GLN A 233 5.63 -1.66 -20.77
N MET A 234 4.44 -1.32 -21.28
CA MET A 234 3.27 -1.01 -20.43
C MET A 234 2.76 -2.22 -19.63
N SER A 235 2.99 -3.45 -20.09
CA SER A 235 2.64 -4.65 -19.32
C SER A 235 3.57 -4.89 -18.13
N HIS A 236 4.85 -4.54 -18.25
CA HIS A 236 5.85 -4.66 -17.18
C HIS A 236 5.84 -3.42 -16.26
N VAL A 237 5.74 -2.24 -16.85
CA VAL A 237 5.70 -0.95 -16.12
C VAL A 237 4.44 -0.19 -16.55
N PRO A 238 3.28 -0.45 -15.92
CA PRO A 238 2.04 0.27 -16.20
C PRO A 238 2.18 1.78 -16.08
N LYS A 239 1.46 2.52 -16.92
CA LYS A 239 1.54 4.00 -17.02
C LYS A 239 1.36 4.73 -15.69
N ARG A 240 0.61 4.16 -14.75
CA ARG A 240 0.40 4.75 -13.42
C ARG A 240 1.70 4.96 -12.62
N TYR A 241 2.76 4.16 -12.89
CA TYR A 241 4.07 4.31 -12.26
C TYR A 241 5.00 5.30 -12.97
N TRP A 242 4.67 5.70 -14.20
CA TRP A 242 5.57 6.54 -15.01
C TRP A 242 5.83 7.92 -14.40
N GLN A 243 4.86 8.44 -13.63
CA GLN A 243 5.02 9.72 -12.93
C GLN A 243 6.13 9.69 -11.87
N ASP A 244 6.49 8.49 -11.37
CA ASP A 244 7.50 8.28 -10.35
C ASP A 244 8.88 7.93 -10.95
N LEU A 245 8.99 7.85 -12.29
CA LEU A 245 10.18 7.44 -13.03
C LEU A 245 10.71 8.60 -13.86
N CYS A 246 11.91 9.11 -13.52
CA CYS A 246 12.48 10.26 -14.23
C CYS A 246 12.72 9.95 -15.72
N GLU A 247 13.08 8.72 -16.08
CA GLU A 247 13.29 8.26 -17.46
C GLU A 247 12.01 8.25 -18.31
N MET A 248 10.85 8.24 -17.68
CA MET A 248 9.55 8.28 -18.35
C MET A 248 8.96 9.71 -18.44
N GLN A 249 9.62 10.68 -17.81
CA GLN A 249 9.21 12.07 -17.88
C GLN A 249 9.78 12.73 -19.13
N PRO A 250 9.00 13.58 -19.83
CA PRO A 250 9.50 14.31 -20.98
C PRO A 250 10.70 15.21 -20.57
N ASP A 251 11.63 15.40 -21.46
CA ASP A 251 12.70 16.36 -21.25
C ASP A 251 12.11 17.78 -21.26
N LYS A 252 12.55 18.63 -20.34
CA LYS A 252 12.08 20.04 -20.26
C LYS A 252 12.21 20.78 -21.60
N VAL A 253 13.19 20.43 -22.41
CA VAL A 253 13.41 20.97 -23.76
C VAL A 253 12.33 20.50 -24.73
N GLU A 254 11.97 19.21 -24.70
CA GLU A 254 10.89 18.65 -25.54
C GLU A 254 9.52 19.21 -25.13
N GLU A 255 9.30 19.46 -23.85
CA GLU A 255 8.07 20.05 -23.34
C GLU A 255 7.92 21.52 -23.77
N GLN A 256 9.00 22.30 -23.70
CA GLN A 256 9.03 23.67 -24.21
C GLN A 256 8.84 23.74 -25.74
N GLN A 257 9.42 22.82 -26.49
CA GLN A 257 9.21 22.73 -27.94
C GLN A 257 7.77 22.38 -28.28
N LYS A 258 7.15 21.41 -27.60
CA LYS A 258 5.73 21.06 -27.79
C LYS A 258 4.77 22.20 -27.46
N ILE A 259 5.08 22.99 -26.43
CA ILE A 259 4.30 24.19 -26.06
C ILE A 259 4.42 25.27 -27.15
N LEU A 260 5.60 25.43 -27.72
CA LEU A 260 5.84 26.39 -28.81
C LEU A 260 5.16 25.95 -30.13
N GLU A 261 5.13 24.65 -30.41
CA GLU A 261 4.50 24.11 -31.60
C GLU A 261 2.97 24.01 -31.49
N ASN A 262 2.40 23.91 -30.29
CA ASN A 262 0.96 23.79 -30.08
C ASN A 262 0.43 24.58 -28.89
N PRO A 263 0.37 25.91 -28.97
CA PRO A 263 0.02 26.81 -27.86
C PRO A 263 -1.41 26.66 -27.32
N ARG A 264 -2.27 25.81 -27.94
CA ARG A 264 -3.66 25.59 -27.53
C ARG A 264 -3.86 24.49 -26.49
N GLN A 265 -2.80 23.81 -26.03
CA GLN A 265 -2.86 22.72 -25.05
C GLN A 265 -2.24 23.08 -23.67
N VAL A 266 -2.14 24.36 -23.32
CA VAL A 266 -1.70 24.76 -21.97
C VAL A 266 -2.84 24.49 -20.98
N PRO A 267 -2.70 23.61 -20.00
CA PRO A 267 -3.68 23.47 -18.92
C PRO A 267 -3.74 24.78 -18.13
N ALA A 268 -4.95 25.25 -17.81
CA ALA A 268 -5.24 26.55 -17.17
C ALA A 268 -4.74 26.72 -15.72
N ASN A 269 -3.79 25.93 -15.24
CA ASN A 269 -3.30 25.93 -13.86
C ASN A 269 -1.84 26.39 -13.71
N VAL A 270 -1.33 27.22 -14.61
CA VAL A 270 -0.03 27.89 -14.45
C VAL A 270 -0.22 29.38 -14.71
N VAL A 271 -0.85 30.08 -13.78
CA VAL A 271 -0.74 31.53 -13.57
C VAL A 271 -0.72 31.77 -12.06
#